data_20341caa0ca11f7918f2bcac9b0c2f94
#
_entry.id   20341caa0ca11f7918f2bcac9b0c2f94
#
_cell.length_a   1.000
_cell.length_b   1.000
_cell.length_c   1.000
_cell.angle_alpha   90.00
_cell.angle_beta   90.00
_cell.angle_gamma   90.00
#
_symmetry.space_group_name_H-M   'P 1'
#
loop_
_entity.id
_entity.type
_entity.pdbx_description
1 polymer ?
#
loop_
_entity_poly.entity_id
_entity_poly.type
_entity_poly.pdbx_seq_one_letter_code
_entity_poly.pdbx_strand_id
1 'polypeptide(L)'
;SGNTPLHGSAPLASVYSGHQFGVWAGQLGDGRAILLGEVETPAGPMEIQLKGSGLTPYSRMGDGRAVLRSSIREYLCSEAMHALGIPTTRALCLTGSPEPVRRETMETAAVVTRAAPSFIRFGHFEHFAARGQLTELQTLADYVIEHHYPECRAGAGFDGNRYAALLQAVSERTAALVAQWQAVGFCHGVLNTDNMSILGLTIDYGPFQFLDAFDPGHICNHSDHQGRYAFQQQPAVVRWNLYRLGQALQPLIGDPAIATAALESFVALYPAEFMVRMRSKLGLATAHESDSTLIDGILHLLADNAVDYTIFWRRLSLATASGNHEPVRDLFADRAGFDRWMLLYSEHLALTSIALDANLMLKTNPLFVLRNHLAEQAIRAAQAGNFSEVHTLQALLEHPFDEHPGFEVYADFPPDWAQQLSISCSS
;
A
#
# COMPACT_ATOMS: atom_id res chain seq x y z
N SER A 1 -11.79 -22.08 -2.89
CA SER A 1 -13.18 -21.57 -2.95
C SER A 1 -13.93 -21.75 -1.62
N GLY A 2 -13.46 -22.57 -0.67
CA GLY A 2 -14.11 -22.80 0.64
C GLY A 2 -15.30 -23.76 0.62
N ASN A 3 -15.68 -24.33 -0.53
CA ASN A 3 -16.80 -25.29 -0.62
C ASN A 3 -16.52 -26.63 0.09
N THR A 4 -15.25 -26.98 0.22
CA THR A 4 -14.83 -28.18 0.95
C THR A 4 -13.83 -27.75 2.03
N PRO A 5 -14.13 -27.93 3.32
CA PRO A 5 -13.19 -27.63 4.39
C PRO A 5 -11.90 -28.43 4.21
N LEU A 6 -10.76 -27.77 4.38
CA LEU A 6 -9.48 -28.45 4.40
C LEU A 6 -9.36 -29.24 5.71
N HIS A 7 -8.81 -30.45 5.62
CA HIS A 7 -8.53 -31.24 6.82
C HIS A 7 -7.56 -30.48 7.73
N GLY A 8 -7.91 -30.35 9.01
CA GLY A 8 -7.11 -29.61 9.99
C GLY A 8 -7.34 -28.10 10.01
N SER A 9 -8.15 -27.53 9.08
CA SER A 9 -8.51 -26.11 9.16
C SER A 9 -9.44 -25.82 10.33
N ALA A 10 -9.25 -24.66 10.96
CA ALA A 10 -10.13 -24.10 11.99
C ALA A 10 -10.64 -22.73 11.55
N PRO A 11 -11.65 -22.68 10.66
CA PRO A 11 -12.11 -21.43 10.08
C PRO A 11 -12.54 -20.40 11.14
N LEU A 12 -11.97 -19.20 11.07
CA LEU A 12 -12.21 -18.10 12.00
C LEU A 12 -12.44 -16.79 11.23
N ALA A 13 -13.52 -16.08 11.57
CA ALA A 13 -13.69 -14.68 11.22
C ALA A 13 -13.32 -13.85 12.46
N SER A 14 -12.36 -12.93 12.34
CA SER A 14 -11.91 -12.14 13.48
C SER A 14 -12.81 -10.92 13.72
N VAL A 15 -12.92 -10.53 15.00
CA VAL A 15 -13.60 -9.30 15.42
C VAL A 15 -12.59 -8.18 15.59
N TYR A 16 -12.92 -7.01 15.10
CA TYR A 16 -12.18 -5.79 15.34
C TYR A 16 -13.14 -4.59 15.40
N SER A 17 -12.64 -3.46 15.78
CA SER A 17 -13.34 -2.17 15.73
C SER A 17 -12.49 -1.18 14.94
N GLY A 18 -12.84 0.08 14.87
CA GLY A 18 -11.98 1.04 14.27
C GLY A 18 -12.62 2.39 14.00
N HIS A 19 -11.77 3.29 13.49
CA HIS A 19 -12.18 4.60 13.02
C HIS A 19 -12.19 4.59 11.49
N GLN A 20 -13.35 4.90 10.91
CA GLN A 20 -13.54 5.05 9.47
C GLN A 20 -13.78 6.52 9.15
N PHE A 21 -13.04 7.08 8.19
CA PHE A 21 -13.02 8.52 7.90
C PHE A 21 -12.79 9.39 9.15
N GLY A 22 -12.01 8.89 10.11
CA GLY A 22 -11.72 9.58 11.36
C GLY A 22 -12.80 9.49 12.44
N VAL A 23 -13.92 8.81 12.18
CA VAL A 23 -15.03 8.63 13.12
C VAL A 23 -15.06 7.21 13.64
N TRP A 24 -15.32 7.04 14.95
CA TRP A 24 -15.45 5.72 15.56
C TRP A 24 -16.64 4.96 14.97
N ALA A 25 -16.39 3.84 14.32
CA ALA A 25 -17.41 3.01 13.66
C ALA A 25 -17.96 1.88 14.57
N GLY A 26 -17.40 1.73 15.78
CA GLY A 26 -17.79 0.66 16.69
C GLY A 26 -17.28 -0.71 16.23
N GLN A 27 -18.07 -1.76 16.54
CA GLN A 27 -17.71 -3.12 16.17
C GLN A 27 -17.83 -3.36 14.67
N LEU A 28 -16.75 -3.82 14.11
CA LEU A 28 -16.55 -4.31 12.75
C LEU A 28 -16.20 -5.81 12.80
N GLY A 29 -15.40 -6.27 11.89
CA GLY A 29 -14.88 -7.62 11.83
C GLY A 29 -14.77 -8.11 10.38
N ASP A 30 -14.30 -9.32 10.23
CA ASP A 30 -14.14 -9.97 8.92
C ASP A 30 -15.51 -10.31 8.30
N GLY A 31 -16.22 -9.30 7.80
CA GLY A 31 -17.58 -9.44 7.26
C GLY A 31 -17.69 -10.27 5.98
N ARG A 32 -16.56 -10.50 5.30
CA ARG A 32 -16.46 -11.29 4.06
C ARG A 32 -15.15 -12.06 3.95
N ALA A 33 -14.39 -12.18 5.04
CA ALA A 33 -13.13 -12.90 5.07
C ALA A 33 -13.14 -13.97 6.16
N ILE A 34 -12.50 -15.10 5.89
CA ILE A 34 -12.40 -16.26 6.81
C ILE A 34 -10.95 -16.73 6.80
N LEU A 35 -10.30 -16.67 7.95
CA LEU A 35 -9.01 -17.31 8.19
C LEU A 35 -9.21 -18.82 8.23
N LEU A 36 -8.41 -19.57 7.50
CA LEU A 36 -8.45 -21.06 7.48
C LEU A 36 -7.46 -21.68 8.45
N GLY A 37 -6.38 -20.99 8.75
CA GLY A 37 -5.25 -21.46 9.55
C GLY A 37 -3.94 -20.99 8.98
N GLU A 38 -2.85 -21.63 9.41
CA GLU A 38 -1.48 -21.34 9.02
C GLU A 38 -0.88 -22.47 8.19
N VAL A 39 0.07 -22.14 7.33
CA VAL A 39 0.90 -23.07 6.58
C VAL A 39 2.37 -22.71 6.77
N GLU A 40 3.20 -23.71 6.95
CA GLU A 40 4.64 -23.53 7.00
C GLU A 40 5.19 -23.27 5.60
N THR A 41 6.01 -22.23 5.46
CA THR A 41 6.71 -21.91 4.22
C THR A 41 8.21 -21.75 4.48
N PRO A 42 9.06 -21.76 3.44
CA PRO A 42 10.49 -21.46 3.61
C PRO A 42 10.78 -20.08 4.22
N ALA A 43 9.83 -19.13 4.12
CA ALA A 43 9.93 -17.79 4.69
C ALA A 43 9.31 -17.68 6.10
N GLY A 44 8.84 -18.78 6.69
CA GLY A 44 8.14 -18.87 7.96
C GLY A 44 6.63 -19.13 7.81
N PRO A 45 5.89 -19.18 8.93
CA PRO A 45 4.46 -19.45 8.91
C PRO A 45 3.67 -18.34 8.21
N MET A 46 2.66 -18.73 7.44
CA MET A 46 1.76 -17.82 6.72
C MET A 46 0.31 -18.19 7.00
N GLU A 47 -0.45 -17.21 7.46
CA GLU A 47 -1.91 -17.32 7.58
C GLU A 47 -2.55 -17.35 6.19
N ILE A 48 -3.52 -18.25 5.98
CA ILE A 48 -4.31 -18.35 4.75
C ILE A 48 -5.73 -17.89 5.01
N GLN A 49 -6.18 -16.89 4.25
CA GLN A 49 -7.50 -16.29 4.42
C GLN A 49 -8.26 -16.27 3.09
N LEU A 50 -9.53 -16.68 3.11
CA LEU A 50 -10.45 -16.52 1.97
C LEU A 50 -11.23 -15.21 2.11
N LYS A 51 -11.24 -14.37 1.07
CA LYS A 51 -12.06 -13.16 0.99
C LYS A 51 -13.14 -13.33 -0.06
N GLY A 52 -14.40 -13.20 0.35
CA GLY A 52 -15.57 -13.32 -0.54
C GLY A 52 -16.26 -14.69 -0.51
N SER A 53 -15.86 -15.60 0.39
CA SER A 53 -16.38 -16.98 0.43
C SER A 53 -17.78 -17.13 1.02
N GLY A 54 -18.39 -16.09 1.56
CA GLY A 54 -19.74 -16.09 2.10
C GLY A 54 -19.86 -15.37 3.44
N LEU A 55 -21.03 -15.56 4.07
CA LEU A 55 -21.40 -14.91 5.33
C LEU A 55 -20.51 -15.33 6.48
N THR A 56 -20.22 -14.37 7.34
CA THR A 56 -19.57 -14.53 8.63
C THR A 56 -20.45 -13.91 9.73
N PRO A 57 -20.16 -14.14 11.01
CA PRO A 57 -20.87 -13.44 12.10
C PRO A 57 -20.77 -11.91 12.03
N TYR A 58 -19.83 -11.35 11.25
CA TYR A 58 -19.57 -9.92 11.13
C TYR A 58 -20.02 -9.32 9.80
N SER A 59 -20.74 -10.06 8.96
CA SER A 59 -21.22 -9.55 7.67
C SER A 59 -22.26 -8.43 7.78
N ARG A 60 -22.83 -8.22 8.97
CA ARG A 60 -23.87 -7.21 9.21
C ARG A 60 -25.04 -7.36 8.22
N MET A 61 -25.30 -6.33 7.39
CA MET A 61 -26.31 -6.36 6.31
C MET A 61 -25.75 -6.84 4.96
N GLY A 62 -24.45 -7.16 4.91
CA GLY A 62 -23.80 -7.63 3.69
C GLY A 62 -24.01 -9.11 3.41
N ASP A 63 -23.69 -9.53 2.20
CA ASP A 63 -23.82 -10.92 1.73
C ASP A 63 -22.57 -11.79 1.95
N GLY A 64 -21.50 -11.19 2.49
CA GLY A 64 -20.22 -11.87 2.69
C GLY A 64 -19.46 -12.21 1.40
N ARG A 65 -19.92 -11.73 0.26
CA ARG A 65 -19.32 -11.99 -1.06
C ARG A 65 -18.33 -10.91 -1.45
N ALA A 66 -17.36 -11.27 -2.29
CA ALA A 66 -16.57 -10.37 -3.11
C ALA A 66 -17.01 -10.52 -4.57
N VAL A 67 -16.82 -9.47 -5.36
CA VAL A 67 -17.14 -9.48 -6.79
C VAL A 67 -15.87 -9.62 -7.62
N LEU A 68 -16.02 -10.11 -8.86
CA LEU A 68 -14.89 -10.40 -9.74
C LEU A 68 -14.01 -9.16 -9.96
N ARG A 69 -14.62 -7.99 -10.17
CA ARG A 69 -13.92 -6.72 -10.40
C ARG A 69 -12.96 -6.37 -9.25
N SER A 70 -13.46 -6.26 -8.04
CA SER A 70 -12.64 -5.91 -6.89
C SER A 70 -11.60 -7.00 -6.57
N SER A 71 -11.95 -8.26 -6.84
CA SER A 71 -11.05 -9.39 -6.62
C SER A 71 -9.89 -9.42 -7.60
N ILE A 72 -10.10 -9.08 -8.88
CA ILE A 72 -9.02 -8.92 -9.86
C ILE A 72 -8.08 -7.78 -9.45
N ARG A 73 -8.64 -6.63 -9.02
CA ARG A 73 -7.84 -5.48 -8.57
C ARG A 73 -6.96 -5.84 -7.37
N GLU A 74 -7.55 -6.47 -6.34
CA GLU A 74 -6.80 -6.90 -5.15
C GLU A 74 -5.73 -7.94 -5.51
N TYR A 75 -6.07 -8.94 -6.33
CA TYR A 75 -5.14 -9.98 -6.76
C TYR A 75 -3.92 -9.39 -7.47
N LEU A 76 -4.13 -8.60 -8.51
CA LEU A 76 -3.06 -7.99 -9.30
C LEU A 76 -2.24 -6.98 -8.48
N CYS A 77 -2.89 -6.16 -7.64
CA CYS A 77 -2.18 -5.16 -6.85
C CYS A 77 -1.34 -5.77 -5.74
N SER A 78 -1.82 -6.83 -5.08
CA SER A 78 -1.04 -7.54 -4.05
C SER A 78 0.29 -8.04 -4.63
N GLU A 79 0.25 -8.67 -5.80
CA GLU A 79 1.45 -9.22 -6.44
C GLU A 79 2.33 -8.11 -7.04
N ALA A 80 1.74 -7.05 -7.61
CA ALA A 80 2.47 -5.86 -8.06
C ALA A 80 3.25 -5.20 -6.92
N MET A 81 2.62 -4.97 -5.78
CA MET A 81 3.27 -4.37 -4.61
C MET A 81 4.40 -5.24 -4.09
N HIS A 82 4.21 -6.57 -4.06
CA HIS A 82 5.27 -7.49 -3.69
C HIS A 82 6.48 -7.41 -4.63
N ALA A 83 6.24 -7.40 -5.94
CA ALA A 83 7.30 -7.31 -6.95
C ALA A 83 8.03 -5.94 -6.93
N LEU A 84 7.34 -4.87 -6.53
CA LEU A 84 7.93 -3.56 -6.27
C LEU A 84 8.75 -3.51 -4.96
N GLY A 85 8.80 -4.61 -4.19
CA GLY A 85 9.48 -4.68 -2.90
C GLY A 85 8.75 -3.95 -1.77
N ILE A 86 7.45 -3.68 -1.92
CA ILE A 86 6.63 -3.00 -0.92
C ILE A 86 5.92 -4.05 -0.05
N PRO A 87 6.06 -4.01 1.29
CA PRO A 87 5.41 -4.96 2.18
C PRO A 87 3.89 -5.00 1.99
N THR A 88 3.37 -6.20 1.76
CA THR A 88 1.95 -6.41 1.40
C THR A 88 1.47 -7.80 1.77
N THR A 89 0.17 -7.97 1.93
CA THR A 89 -0.45 -9.30 1.85
C THR A 89 -0.31 -9.84 0.43
N ARG A 90 -0.15 -11.16 0.30
CA ARG A 90 -0.05 -11.85 -0.99
C ARG A 90 -1.42 -12.37 -1.42
N ALA A 91 -1.62 -12.51 -2.71
CA ALA A 91 -2.80 -13.12 -3.29
C ALA A 91 -2.41 -14.43 -4.00
N LEU A 92 -2.67 -15.56 -3.34
CA LEU A 92 -2.26 -16.88 -3.83
C LEU A 92 -3.04 -17.31 -5.08
N CYS A 93 -4.37 -17.07 -5.09
CA CYS A 93 -5.21 -17.33 -6.24
C CYS A 93 -6.53 -16.55 -6.19
N LEU A 94 -7.15 -16.41 -7.35
CA LEU A 94 -8.48 -15.87 -7.58
C LEU A 94 -9.37 -16.94 -8.19
N THR A 95 -10.54 -17.17 -7.59
CA THR A 95 -11.55 -18.11 -8.10
C THR A 95 -12.84 -17.35 -8.43
N GLY A 96 -13.22 -17.29 -9.70
CA GLY A 96 -14.50 -16.72 -10.15
C GLY A 96 -15.66 -17.71 -10.00
N SER A 97 -16.87 -17.17 -9.87
CA SER A 97 -18.13 -17.93 -9.86
C SER A 97 -19.17 -17.19 -10.73
N PRO A 98 -20.03 -17.93 -11.47
CA PRO A 98 -21.12 -17.30 -12.22
C PRO A 98 -22.26 -16.80 -11.33
N GLU A 99 -22.17 -17.00 -10.01
CA GLU A 99 -23.21 -16.60 -9.06
C GLU A 99 -23.39 -15.09 -9.07
N PRO A 100 -24.61 -14.56 -9.29
CA PRO A 100 -24.84 -13.12 -9.35
C PRO A 100 -24.77 -12.50 -7.96
N VAL A 101 -24.12 -11.35 -7.90
CA VAL A 101 -23.96 -10.54 -6.67
C VAL A 101 -24.40 -9.11 -6.97
N ARG A 102 -25.35 -8.60 -6.19
CA ARG A 102 -25.83 -7.23 -6.36
C ARG A 102 -24.89 -6.25 -5.65
N ARG A 103 -24.37 -5.29 -6.42
CA ARG A 103 -23.66 -4.10 -5.96
C ARG A 103 -24.38 -2.87 -6.54
N GLU A 104 -23.67 -1.87 -7.02
CA GLU A 104 -24.27 -0.78 -7.80
C GLU A 104 -24.92 -1.32 -9.08
N THR A 105 -24.30 -2.33 -9.66
CA THR A 105 -24.83 -3.14 -10.77
C THR A 105 -24.84 -4.62 -10.38
N MET A 106 -25.38 -5.48 -11.26
CA MET A 106 -25.28 -6.94 -11.11
C MET A 106 -23.89 -7.37 -11.58
N GLU A 107 -23.15 -8.03 -10.67
CA GLU A 107 -21.81 -8.53 -10.91
C GLU A 107 -21.74 -10.03 -10.60
N THR A 108 -20.60 -10.67 -10.86
CA THR A 108 -20.36 -12.08 -10.53
C THR A 108 -19.49 -12.20 -9.29
N ALA A 109 -19.73 -13.26 -8.52
CA ALA A 109 -18.97 -13.54 -7.30
C ALA A 109 -17.54 -14.00 -7.61
N ALA A 110 -16.64 -13.72 -6.68
CA ALA A 110 -15.27 -14.25 -6.70
C ALA A 110 -14.76 -14.44 -5.29
N VAL A 111 -13.72 -15.27 -5.14
CA VAL A 111 -13.00 -15.51 -3.90
C VAL A 111 -11.52 -15.29 -4.14
N VAL A 112 -10.92 -14.42 -3.35
CA VAL A 112 -9.45 -14.25 -3.31
C VAL A 112 -8.92 -15.06 -2.14
N THR A 113 -7.95 -15.93 -2.39
CA THR A 113 -7.16 -16.59 -1.37
C THR A 113 -5.95 -15.72 -1.06
N ARG A 114 -5.93 -15.16 0.14
CA ARG A 114 -4.86 -14.28 0.62
C ARG A 114 -3.90 -15.04 1.52
N ALA A 115 -2.64 -14.61 1.56
CA ALA A 115 -1.63 -15.11 2.45
C ALA A 115 -0.84 -13.95 3.07
N ALA A 116 -0.55 -14.03 4.35
CA ALA A 116 0.27 -13.07 5.08
C ALA A 116 0.86 -13.71 6.34
N PRO A 117 1.98 -13.19 6.89
CA PRO A 117 2.46 -13.64 8.20
C PRO A 117 1.42 -13.43 9.32
N SER A 118 0.57 -12.40 9.21
CA SER A 118 -0.64 -12.23 10.03
C SER A 118 -1.60 -11.21 9.41
N PHE A 119 -2.91 -11.38 9.67
CA PHE A 119 -3.98 -10.44 9.33
C PHE A 119 -4.40 -9.56 10.52
N ILE A 120 -3.64 -9.53 11.62
CA ILE A 120 -3.89 -8.66 12.76
C ILE A 120 -3.75 -7.18 12.35
N ARG A 121 -4.75 -6.36 12.74
CA ARG A 121 -4.89 -4.94 12.39
C ARG A 121 -4.90 -4.09 13.65
N PHE A 122 -4.68 -2.78 13.52
CA PHE A 122 -4.85 -1.84 14.64
C PHE A 122 -6.23 -1.97 15.28
N GLY A 123 -7.24 -2.22 14.47
CA GLY A 123 -8.62 -2.39 14.93
C GLY A 123 -8.87 -3.53 15.92
N HIS A 124 -8.02 -4.57 15.96
CA HIS A 124 -8.11 -5.61 16.99
C HIS A 124 -7.77 -5.05 18.36
N PHE A 125 -6.74 -4.21 18.46
CA PHE A 125 -6.35 -3.55 19.71
C PHE A 125 -7.41 -2.53 20.15
N GLU A 126 -7.92 -1.73 19.20
CA GLU A 126 -9.01 -0.77 19.49
C GLU A 126 -10.26 -1.46 20.01
N HIS A 127 -10.57 -2.67 19.51
CA HIS A 127 -11.74 -3.44 19.94
C HIS A 127 -11.69 -3.79 21.42
N PHE A 128 -10.60 -4.41 21.86
CA PHE A 128 -10.46 -4.82 23.26
C PHE A 128 -10.29 -3.62 24.20
N ALA A 129 -9.53 -2.62 23.79
CA ALA A 129 -9.34 -1.39 24.57
C ALA A 129 -10.67 -0.64 24.80
N ALA A 130 -11.48 -0.45 23.75
CA ALA A 130 -12.76 0.25 23.85
C ALA A 130 -13.79 -0.47 24.72
N ARG A 131 -13.63 -1.79 24.91
CA ARG A 131 -14.49 -2.62 25.77
C ARG A 131 -13.97 -2.79 27.19
N GLY A 132 -12.78 -2.25 27.50
CA GLY A 132 -12.12 -2.46 28.79
C GLY A 132 -11.67 -3.90 29.03
N GLN A 133 -11.50 -4.69 27.96
CA GLN A 133 -11.08 -6.09 28.00
C GLN A 133 -9.53 -6.15 28.06
N LEU A 134 -8.98 -5.78 29.21
CA LEU A 134 -7.53 -5.61 29.39
C LEU A 134 -6.75 -6.92 29.30
N THR A 135 -7.32 -8.02 29.76
CA THR A 135 -6.70 -9.35 29.68
C THR A 135 -6.55 -9.80 28.23
N GLU A 136 -7.59 -9.62 27.44
CA GLU A 136 -7.59 -9.95 26.00
C GLU A 136 -6.68 -9.04 25.22
N LEU A 137 -6.66 -7.73 25.54
CA LEU A 137 -5.74 -6.76 24.95
C LEU A 137 -4.27 -7.13 25.22
N GLN A 138 -3.96 -7.51 26.47
CA GLN A 138 -2.64 -7.96 26.86
C GLN A 138 -2.26 -9.25 26.13
N THR A 139 -3.16 -10.23 26.11
CA THR A 139 -2.94 -11.51 25.41
C THR A 139 -2.64 -11.28 23.92
N LEU A 140 -3.37 -10.38 23.26
CA LEU A 140 -3.14 -10.02 21.87
C LEU A 140 -1.76 -9.35 21.67
N ALA A 141 -1.44 -8.37 22.54
CA ALA A 141 -0.15 -7.66 22.46
C ALA A 141 1.04 -8.61 22.70
N ASP A 142 0.91 -9.51 23.69
CA ASP A 142 1.92 -10.51 24.00
C ASP A 142 2.09 -11.51 22.85
N TYR A 143 1.01 -11.97 22.22
CA TYR A 143 1.05 -12.80 21.03
C TYR A 143 1.81 -12.12 19.88
N VAL A 144 1.48 -10.86 19.61
CA VAL A 144 2.15 -10.09 18.54
C VAL A 144 3.64 -9.91 18.84
N ILE A 145 4.01 -9.62 20.09
CA ILE A 145 5.42 -9.50 20.49
C ILE A 145 6.14 -10.85 20.30
N GLU A 146 5.55 -11.94 20.81
CA GLU A 146 6.21 -13.25 20.77
C GLU A 146 6.44 -13.79 19.37
N HIS A 147 5.48 -13.59 18.47
CA HIS A 147 5.52 -14.19 17.13
C HIS A 147 6.06 -13.27 16.04
N HIS A 148 5.91 -11.95 16.18
CA HIS A 148 6.20 -10.99 15.10
C HIS A 148 7.18 -9.88 15.47
N TYR A 149 7.41 -9.64 16.78
CA TYR A 149 8.30 -8.60 17.30
C TYR A 149 9.14 -9.10 18.49
N PRO A 150 9.85 -10.24 18.34
CA PRO A 150 10.61 -10.82 19.45
C PRO A 150 11.68 -9.86 20.03
N GLU A 151 12.13 -8.90 19.24
CA GLU A 151 13.04 -7.83 19.67
C GLU A 151 12.43 -6.91 20.75
N CYS A 152 11.10 -6.82 20.81
CA CYS A 152 10.40 -5.98 21.79
C CYS A 152 10.25 -6.63 23.18
N ARG A 153 10.55 -7.94 23.35
CA ARG A 153 10.35 -8.69 24.60
C ARG A 153 10.99 -8.03 25.81
N ALA A 154 12.19 -7.50 25.62
CA ALA A 154 12.96 -6.86 26.69
C ALA A 154 12.55 -5.41 26.98
N GLY A 155 11.66 -4.80 26.16
CA GLY A 155 11.28 -3.40 26.31
C GLY A 155 12.46 -2.43 26.17
N ALA A 156 13.41 -2.75 25.28
CA ALA A 156 14.60 -1.94 25.07
C ALA A 156 14.23 -0.51 24.67
N GLY A 157 14.91 0.48 25.25
CA GLY A 157 14.63 1.90 25.03
C GLY A 157 13.49 2.47 25.88
N PHE A 158 12.75 1.63 26.64
CA PHE A 158 11.59 2.04 27.44
C PHE A 158 11.59 1.41 28.86
N ASP A 159 12.75 1.29 29.48
CA ASP A 159 12.91 0.77 30.85
C ASP A 159 12.19 -0.57 31.12
N GLY A 160 12.21 -1.47 30.13
CA GLY A 160 11.54 -2.77 30.22
C GLY A 160 10.08 -2.78 29.76
N ASN A 161 9.54 -1.65 29.29
CA ASN A 161 8.16 -1.58 28.81
C ASN A 161 8.05 -2.14 27.36
N ARG A 162 7.74 -3.43 27.26
CA ARG A 162 7.65 -4.13 25.97
C ARG A 162 6.52 -3.63 25.06
N TYR A 163 5.44 -3.07 25.63
CA TYR A 163 4.32 -2.55 24.85
C TYR A 163 4.64 -1.19 24.22
N ALA A 164 5.45 -0.38 24.87
CA ALA A 164 6.01 0.83 24.28
C ALA A 164 7.01 0.51 23.17
N ALA A 165 7.87 -0.49 23.38
CA ALA A 165 8.77 -0.99 22.33
C ALA A 165 7.99 -1.55 21.12
N LEU A 166 6.90 -2.28 21.35
CA LEU A 166 5.98 -2.72 20.28
C LEU A 166 5.41 -1.53 19.50
N LEU A 167 4.90 -0.52 20.20
CA LEU A 167 4.32 0.67 19.56
C LEU A 167 5.36 1.40 18.69
N GLN A 168 6.60 1.52 19.18
CA GLN A 168 7.71 2.07 18.41
C GLN A 168 7.99 1.24 17.16
N ALA A 169 8.19 -0.07 17.30
CA ALA A 169 8.52 -0.95 16.18
C ALA A 169 7.43 -0.97 15.10
N VAL A 170 6.15 -0.94 15.50
CA VAL A 170 5.01 -0.80 14.57
C VAL A 170 5.07 0.56 13.88
N SER A 171 5.37 1.63 14.60
CA SER A 171 5.49 2.99 14.03
C SER A 171 6.61 3.08 13.00
N GLU A 172 7.74 2.46 13.27
CA GLU A 172 8.90 2.42 12.36
C GLU A 172 8.61 1.62 11.08
N ARG A 173 8.04 0.41 11.20
CA ARG A 173 7.64 -0.39 10.01
C ARG A 173 6.59 0.34 9.18
N THR A 174 5.65 1.01 9.83
CA THR A 174 4.59 1.79 9.16
C THR A 174 5.17 3.03 8.47
N ALA A 175 6.14 3.71 9.06
CA ALA A 175 6.83 4.85 8.45
C ALA A 175 7.55 4.44 7.16
N ALA A 176 8.29 3.34 7.19
CA ALA A 176 8.97 2.79 6.03
C ALA A 176 7.98 2.39 4.90
N LEU A 177 6.84 1.77 5.27
CA LEU A 177 5.79 1.41 4.32
C LEU A 177 5.19 2.64 3.61
N VAL A 178 4.81 3.67 4.37
CA VAL A 178 4.19 4.87 3.80
C VAL A 178 5.18 5.66 2.94
N ALA A 179 6.47 5.67 3.29
CA ALA A 179 7.51 6.26 2.46
C ALA A 179 7.62 5.54 1.10
N GLN A 180 7.44 4.23 1.06
CA GLN A 180 7.41 3.46 -0.19
C GLN A 180 6.18 3.80 -1.04
N TRP A 181 4.98 3.89 -0.43
CA TRP A 181 3.78 4.31 -1.15
C TRP A 181 3.95 5.69 -1.80
N GLN A 182 4.47 6.67 -1.04
CA GLN A 182 4.70 8.01 -1.57
C GLN A 182 5.74 8.00 -2.71
N ALA A 183 6.81 7.25 -2.56
CA ALA A 183 7.87 7.19 -3.57
C ALA A 183 7.43 6.52 -4.88
N VAL A 184 6.53 5.54 -4.83
CA VAL A 184 6.04 4.85 -6.05
C VAL A 184 4.79 5.50 -6.64
N GLY A 185 4.20 6.50 -5.97
CA GLY A 185 2.96 7.15 -6.41
C GLY A 185 1.70 6.34 -6.10
N PHE A 186 1.72 5.49 -5.07
CA PHE A 186 0.57 4.67 -4.67
C PHE A 186 -0.34 5.43 -3.69
N CYS A 187 -1.61 5.57 -4.05
CA CYS A 187 -2.68 6.10 -3.21
C CYS A 187 -3.58 4.94 -2.74
N HIS A 188 -3.62 4.68 -1.43
CA HIS A 188 -4.41 3.58 -0.85
C HIS A 188 -5.91 3.85 -0.87
N GLY A 189 -6.32 5.08 -0.63
CA GLY A 189 -7.70 5.58 -0.73
C GLY A 189 -8.62 5.26 0.44
N VAL A 190 -8.27 4.34 1.37
CA VAL A 190 -9.08 4.00 2.55
C VAL A 190 -8.17 3.68 3.74
N LEU A 191 -7.57 4.70 4.32
CA LEU A 191 -6.66 4.57 5.47
C LEU A 191 -7.43 4.66 6.80
N ASN A 192 -8.40 3.76 6.97
CA ASN A 192 -9.07 3.52 8.26
C ASN A 192 -8.13 2.77 9.21
N THR A 193 -8.38 2.82 10.53
CA THR A 193 -7.58 2.04 11.50
C THR A 193 -7.77 0.53 11.35
N ASP A 194 -8.94 0.11 10.86
CA ASP A 194 -9.24 -1.29 10.51
C ASP A 194 -8.58 -1.75 9.20
N ASN A 195 -7.94 -0.84 8.44
CA ASN A 195 -7.15 -1.15 7.26
C ASN A 195 -5.63 -0.94 7.48
N MET A 196 -5.19 -0.92 8.75
CA MET A 196 -3.78 -0.82 9.11
C MET A 196 -3.28 -2.13 9.70
N SER A 197 -2.32 -2.76 9.02
CA SER A 197 -1.67 -3.97 9.51
C SER A 197 -0.74 -3.66 10.68
N ILE A 198 -0.79 -4.50 11.74
CA ILE A 198 0.16 -4.41 12.85
C ILE A 198 1.59 -4.72 12.40
N LEU A 199 1.79 -5.37 11.26
CA LEU A 199 3.09 -5.75 10.71
C LEU A 199 3.65 -4.73 9.69
N GLY A 200 2.95 -3.62 9.43
CA GLY A 200 3.34 -2.67 8.39
C GLY A 200 3.20 -3.25 6.98
N LEU A 201 2.15 -4.03 6.73
CA LEU A 201 1.82 -4.55 5.41
C LEU A 201 0.74 -3.69 4.77
N THR A 202 0.78 -3.54 3.45
CA THR A 202 -0.35 -3.03 2.68
C THR A 202 -1.45 -4.08 2.67
N ILE A 203 -2.65 -3.72 3.12
CA ILE A 203 -3.81 -4.62 3.22
C ILE A 203 -5.06 -3.96 2.63
N ASP A 204 -6.04 -4.80 2.25
CA ASP A 204 -7.38 -4.37 1.84
C ASP A 204 -7.40 -3.37 0.67
N TYR A 205 -6.97 -3.85 -0.47
CA TYR A 205 -6.99 -3.12 -1.73
C TYR A 205 -8.44 -2.85 -2.19
N GLY A 206 -8.91 -1.65 -1.90
CA GLY A 206 -10.21 -1.13 -2.33
C GLY A 206 -10.04 -0.13 -3.48
N PRO A 207 -10.38 1.16 -3.27
CA PRO A 207 -10.29 2.21 -4.29
C PRO A 207 -8.86 2.76 -4.44
N PHE A 208 -7.84 1.92 -4.39
CA PHE A 208 -6.46 2.32 -4.58
C PHE A 208 -6.19 2.79 -6.01
N GLN A 209 -5.10 3.54 -6.18
CA GLN A 209 -4.59 3.93 -7.50
C GLN A 209 -3.08 4.17 -7.45
N PHE A 210 -2.34 3.77 -8.49
CA PHE A 210 -1.06 4.39 -8.83
C PHE A 210 -1.36 5.67 -9.61
N LEU A 211 -0.72 6.77 -9.24
CA LEU A 211 -0.91 8.05 -9.91
C LEU A 211 -0.59 7.93 -11.40
N ASP A 212 -1.46 8.47 -12.23
CA ASP A 212 -1.15 8.79 -13.61
C ASP A 212 -0.38 10.13 -13.61
N ALA A 213 -1.03 11.27 -13.80
CA ALA A 213 -0.40 12.56 -13.56
C ALA A 213 -0.05 12.76 -12.08
N PHE A 214 1.10 13.36 -11.79
CA PHE A 214 1.47 13.70 -10.41
C PHE A 214 0.60 14.83 -9.89
N ASP A 215 -0.30 14.49 -9.00
CA ASP A 215 -1.17 15.42 -8.28
C ASP A 215 -1.10 15.10 -6.78
N PRO A 216 -0.45 15.95 -5.97
CA PRO A 216 -0.43 15.79 -4.51
C PRO A 216 -1.82 15.74 -3.87
N GLY A 217 -2.80 16.44 -4.45
CA GLY A 217 -4.18 16.49 -4.00
C GLY A 217 -5.06 15.33 -4.48
N HIS A 218 -4.51 14.38 -5.24
CA HIS A 218 -5.29 13.30 -5.85
C HIS A 218 -6.09 12.47 -4.86
N ILE A 219 -7.38 12.30 -5.13
CA ILE A 219 -8.34 11.50 -4.36
C ILE A 219 -8.76 10.32 -5.22
N CYS A 220 -8.26 9.11 -4.93
CA CYS A 220 -8.60 7.91 -5.71
C CYS A 220 -9.93 7.26 -5.30
N ASN A 221 -10.48 7.60 -4.14
CA ASN A 221 -11.75 7.10 -3.63
C ASN A 221 -12.85 8.15 -3.79
N HIS A 222 -13.78 7.94 -4.72
CA HIS A 222 -14.85 8.92 -4.96
C HIS A 222 -15.80 9.13 -3.75
N SER A 223 -15.81 8.21 -2.77
CA SER A 223 -16.55 8.37 -1.52
C SER A 223 -15.85 9.29 -0.52
N ASP A 224 -14.60 9.68 -0.77
CA ASP A 224 -13.83 10.60 0.07
C ASP A 224 -14.03 12.06 -0.36
N HIS A 225 -15.21 12.60 -0.10
CA HIS A 225 -15.57 13.95 -0.52
C HIS A 225 -14.75 15.08 0.13
N GLN A 226 -14.00 14.78 1.20
CA GLN A 226 -13.21 15.77 1.94
C GLN A 226 -11.71 15.64 1.67
N GLY A 227 -11.29 14.64 0.88
CA GLY A 227 -9.88 14.38 0.59
C GLY A 227 -9.08 13.96 1.81
N ARG A 228 -9.71 13.33 2.80
CA ARG A 228 -9.01 12.83 3.98
C ARG A 228 -7.89 11.89 3.61
N TYR A 229 -8.11 11.05 2.59
CA TYR A 229 -7.16 10.05 2.10
C TYR A 229 -6.49 10.46 0.80
N ALA A 230 -6.46 11.76 0.47
CA ALA A 230 -5.70 12.26 -0.67
C ALA A 230 -4.23 11.84 -0.57
N PHE A 231 -3.57 11.70 -1.71
CA PHE A 231 -2.21 11.17 -1.81
C PHE A 231 -1.24 11.83 -0.81
N GLN A 232 -1.18 13.16 -0.78
CA GLN A 232 -0.30 13.91 0.14
C GLN A 232 -0.70 13.80 1.62
N GLN A 233 -1.96 13.40 1.92
CA GLN A 233 -2.45 13.27 3.28
C GLN A 233 -2.12 11.91 3.91
N GLN A 234 -1.67 10.93 3.13
CA GLN A 234 -1.42 9.58 3.62
C GLN A 234 -0.49 9.53 4.84
N PRO A 235 0.67 10.24 4.88
CA PRO A 235 1.54 10.23 6.04
C PRO A 235 0.87 10.81 7.30
N ALA A 236 0.13 11.89 7.16
CA ALA A 236 -0.57 12.52 8.28
C ALA A 236 -1.70 11.65 8.83
N VAL A 237 -2.48 11.02 7.95
CA VAL A 237 -3.55 10.10 8.35
C VAL A 237 -3.00 8.85 9.01
N VAL A 238 -1.92 8.28 8.47
CA VAL A 238 -1.28 7.09 9.07
C VAL A 238 -0.69 7.42 10.43
N ARG A 239 -0.04 8.57 10.60
CA ARG A 239 0.39 9.07 11.92
C ARG A 239 -0.80 9.16 12.88
N TRP A 240 -1.92 9.69 12.44
CA TRP A 240 -3.15 9.74 13.25
C TRP A 240 -3.63 8.33 13.63
N ASN A 241 -3.58 7.35 12.72
CA ASN A 241 -3.93 5.96 13.00
C ASN A 241 -3.00 5.33 14.05
N LEU A 242 -1.70 5.65 13.99
CA LEU A 242 -0.73 5.21 15.01
C LEU A 242 -1.05 5.81 16.39
N TYR A 243 -1.53 7.06 16.47
CA TYR A 243 -2.03 7.63 17.72
C TYR A 243 -3.25 6.85 18.25
N ARG A 244 -4.14 6.35 17.37
CA ARG A 244 -5.27 5.49 17.81
C ARG A 244 -4.76 4.16 18.36
N LEU A 245 -3.78 3.54 17.73
CA LEU A 245 -3.11 2.35 18.26
C LEU A 245 -2.44 2.63 19.61
N GLY A 246 -1.72 3.74 19.73
CA GLY A 246 -1.11 4.18 20.98
C GLY A 246 -2.14 4.34 22.11
N GLN A 247 -3.30 4.94 21.82
CA GLN A 247 -4.41 5.04 22.78
C GLN A 247 -4.97 3.67 23.17
N ALA A 248 -5.08 2.73 22.23
CA ALA A 248 -5.53 1.37 22.52
C ALA A 248 -4.52 0.61 23.40
N LEU A 249 -3.23 0.82 23.22
CA LEU A 249 -2.17 0.21 24.03
C LEU A 249 -1.88 0.96 25.36
N GLN A 250 -2.44 2.18 25.54
CA GLN A 250 -2.22 3.01 26.71
C GLN A 250 -2.42 2.29 28.07
N PRO A 251 -3.46 1.45 28.25
CA PRO A 251 -3.64 0.71 29.50
C PRO A 251 -2.50 -0.27 29.83
N LEU A 252 -1.78 -0.76 28.82
CA LEU A 252 -0.65 -1.67 28.97
C LEU A 252 0.68 -0.91 29.13
N ILE A 253 0.83 0.25 28.46
CA ILE A 253 2.02 1.11 28.53
C ILE A 253 2.04 1.85 29.88
N GLY A 254 0.89 2.30 30.36
CA GLY A 254 0.74 3.00 31.64
C GLY A 254 0.96 4.52 31.52
N ASP A 255 2.14 4.98 31.09
CA ASP A 255 2.48 6.40 31.02
C ASP A 255 2.24 6.97 29.60
N PRO A 256 1.38 8.01 29.44
CA PRO A 256 1.17 8.68 28.15
C PRO A 256 2.43 9.31 27.54
N ALA A 257 3.39 9.74 28.34
CA ALA A 257 4.64 10.31 27.86
C ALA A 257 5.49 9.24 27.15
N ILE A 258 5.52 8.02 27.69
CA ILE A 258 6.22 6.87 27.07
C ILE A 258 5.56 6.49 25.74
N ALA A 259 4.22 6.44 25.68
CA ALA A 259 3.50 6.17 24.44
C ALA A 259 3.77 7.26 23.39
N THR A 260 3.82 8.52 23.79
CA THR A 260 4.16 9.64 22.89
C THR A 260 5.58 9.51 22.35
N ALA A 261 6.55 9.20 23.21
CA ALA A 261 7.95 9.00 22.81
C ALA A 261 8.09 7.86 21.78
N ALA A 262 7.36 6.76 21.96
CA ALA A 262 7.35 5.64 20.99
C ALA A 262 6.81 6.06 19.62
N LEU A 263 5.81 6.94 19.57
CA LEU A 263 5.21 7.46 18.33
C LEU A 263 6.09 8.49 17.59
N GLU A 264 7.00 9.19 18.30
CA GLU A 264 7.91 10.13 17.65
C GLU A 264 8.89 9.45 16.68
N SER A 265 9.10 8.14 16.79
CA SER A 265 9.88 7.36 15.82
C SER A 265 9.33 7.49 14.39
N PHE A 266 8.00 7.54 14.21
CA PHE A 266 7.38 7.77 12.90
C PHE A 266 7.76 9.13 12.32
N VAL A 267 7.74 10.17 13.14
CA VAL A 267 8.03 11.55 12.72
C VAL A 267 9.48 11.69 12.25
N ALA A 268 10.39 11.00 12.91
CA ALA A 268 11.81 11.01 12.55
C ALA A 268 12.10 10.13 11.32
N LEU A 269 11.49 8.93 11.26
CA LEU A 269 11.87 7.91 10.28
C LEU A 269 11.18 8.12 8.91
N TYR A 270 9.91 8.54 8.88
CA TYR A 270 9.19 8.70 7.61
C TYR A 270 9.91 9.65 6.62
N PRO A 271 10.32 10.87 6.98
CA PRO A 271 11.05 11.74 6.06
C PRO A 271 12.38 11.16 5.61
N ALA A 272 13.12 10.52 6.53
CA ALA A 272 14.41 9.89 6.22
C ALA A 272 14.25 8.76 5.20
N GLU A 273 13.27 7.87 5.41
CA GLU A 273 12.94 6.77 4.51
C GLU A 273 12.46 7.27 3.13
N PHE A 274 11.64 8.32 3.10
CA PHE A 274 11.20 8.93 1.85
C PHE A 274 12.39 9.52 1.07
N MET A 275 13.28 10.24 1.74
CA MET A 275 14.47 10.82 1.12
C MET A 275 15.43 9.76 0.56
N VAL A 276 15.60 8.63 1.26
CA VAL A 276 16.41 7.48 0.75
C VAL A 276 15.85 6.99 -0.57
N ARG A 277 14.52 6.81 -0.67
CA ARG A 277 13.88 6.32 -1.89
C ARG A 277 13.93 7.31 -3.04
N MET A 278 13.72 8.60 -2.74
CA MET A 278 13.77 9.65 -3.75
C MET A 278 15.20 9.84 -4.29
N ARG A 279 16.23 9.73 -3.43
CA ARG A 279 17.63 9.69 -3.90
C ARG A 279 17.88 8.53 -4.85
N SER A 280 17.41 7.33 -4.50
CA SER A 280 17.56 6.16 -5.37
C SER A 280 16.87 6.34 -6.72
N LYS A 281 15.69 7.00 -6.75
CA LYS A 281 14.99 7.36 -7.99
C LYS A 281 15.79 8.31 -8.87
N LEU A 282 16.61 9.17 -8.25
CA LEU A 282 17.52 10.11 -8.93
C LEU A 282 18.93 9.53 -9.17
N GLY A 283 19.19 8.27 -8.82
CA GLY A 283 20.52 7.66 -8.98
C GLY A 283 21.59 8.22 -8.04
N LEU A 284 21.19 8.84 -6.92
CA LEU A 284 22.09 9.41 -5.92
C LEU A 284 22.42 8.35 -4.87
N ALA A 285 23.63 7.80 -4.91
CA ALA A 285 24.07 6.72 -4.03
C ALA A 285 24.34 7.18 -2.59
N THR A 286 24.68 8.46 -2.37
CA THR A 286 25.03 9.05 -1.07
C THR A 286 24.13 10.22 -0.73
N ALA A 287 23.91 10.47 0.57
CA ALA A 287 23.09 11.58 1.03
C ALA A 287 23.90 12.90 1.07
N HIS A 288 23.24 13.99 0.69
CA HIS A 288 23.74 15.33 0.82
C HIS A 288 22.63 16.28 1.32
N GLU A 289 23.00 17.36 2.01
CA GLU A 289 22.04 18.31 2.60
C GLU A 289 21.15 19.02 1.57
N SER A 290 21.64 19.21 0.33
CA SER A 290 20.87 19.84 -0.75
C SER A 290 19.93 18.89 -1.51
N ASP A 291 19.89 17.59 -1.18
CA ASP A 291 19.01 16.61 -1.86
C ASP A 291 17.53 16.99 -1.76
N SER A 292 17.10 17.52 -0.61
CA SER A 292 15.71 17.94 -0.41
C SER A 292 15.29 19.02 -1.39
N THR A 293 16.13 20.02 -1.62
CA THR A 293 15.84 21.12 -2.57
C THR A 293 15.68 20.59 -4.00
N LEU A 294 16.54 19.65 -4.39
CA LEU A 294 16.47 19.02 -5.71
C LEU A 294 15.20 18.18 -5.89
N ILE A 295 14.86 17.37 -4.87
CA ILE A 295 13.69 16.51 -4.86
C ILE A 295 12.40 17.31 -4.83
N ASP A 296 12.30 18.31 -3.94
CA ASP A 296 11.12 19.17 -3.85
C ASP A 296 10.92 19.95 -5.15
N GLY A 297 12.02 20.42 -5.76
CA GLY A 297 11.98 21.14 -7.04
C GLY A 297 11.36 20.31 -8.16
N ILE A 298 11.76 19.04 -8.30
CA ILE A 298 11.16 18.19 -9.35
C ILE A 298 9.73 17.80 -9.04
N LEU A 299 9.39 17.52 -7.78
CA LEU A 299 8.01 17.18 -7.41
C LEU A 299 7.05 18.35 -7.67
N HIS A 300 7.45 19.59 -7.37
CA HIS A 300 6.66 20.78 -7.71
C HIS A 300 6.50 20.91 -9.24
N LEU A 301 7.59 20.75 -9.98
CA LEU A 301 7.54 20.87 -11.44
C LEU A 301 6.65 19.79 -12.09
N LEU A 302 6.67 18.56 -11.57
CA LEU A 302 5.77 17.48 -12.01
C LEU A 302 4.30 17.83 -11.74
N ALA A 303 4.00 18.39 -10.57
CA ALA A 303 2.66 18.79 -10.20
C ALA A 303 2.15 19.95 -11.07
N ASP A 304 2.96 21.00 -11.25
CA ASP A 304 2.61 22.18 -12.03
C ASP A 304 2.35 21.87 -13.50
N ASN A 305 2.97 20.84 -14.04
CA ASN A 305 2.82 20.41 -15.42
C ASN A 305 1.93 19.17 -15.60
N ALA A 306 1.34 18.64 -14.52
CA ALA A 306 0.55 17.41 -14.53
C ALA A 306 1.26 16.24 -15.25
N VAL A 307 2.56 16.08 -15.01
CA VAL A 307 3.39 15.07 -15.67
C VAL A 307 3.08 13.68 -15.13
N ASP A 308 2.98 12.69 -16.01
CA ASP A 308 2.81 11.30 -15.62
C ASP A 308 3.97 10.82 -14.72
N TYR A 309 3.62 10.38 -13.51
CA TYR A 309 4.60 10.09 -12.48
C TYR A 309 5.51 8.90 -12.82
N THR A 310 4.93 7.78 -13.21
CA THR A 310 5.70 6.57 -13.53
C THR A 310 6.55 6.76 -14.80
N ILE A 311 5.95 7.33 -15.85
CA ILE A 311 6.64 7.56 -17.13
C ILE A 311 7.81 8.53 -16.95
N PHE A 312 7.64 9.60 -16.16
CA PHE A 312 8.72 10.54 -15.88
C PHE A 312 9.95 9.85 -15.28
N TRP A 313 9.76 9.11 -14.19
CA TRP A 313 10.87 8.46 -13.48
C TRP A 313 11.57 7.41 -14.36
N ARG A 314 10.80 6.63 -15.12
CA ARG A 314 11.38 5.65 -16.04
C ARG A 314 12.14 6.32 -17.17
N ARG A 315 11.59 7.35 -17.81
CA ARG A 315 12.27 8.10 -18.88
C ARG A 315 13.52 8.82 -18.37
N LEU A 316 13.51 9.39 -17.18
CA LEU A 316 14.69 10.00 -16.57
C LEU A 316 15.80 8.96 -16.37
N SER A 317 15.46 7.73 -15.95
CA SER A 317 16.44 6.64 -15.83
C SER A 317 17.06 6.25 -17.16
N LEU A 318 16.26 6.13 -18.22
CA LEU A 318 16.71 5.84 -19.57
C LEU A 318 17.54 6.99 -20.16
N ALA A 319 17.14 8.23 -19.90
CA ALA A 319 17.88 9.43 -20.31
C ALA A 319 19.26 9.50 -19.65
N THR A 320 19.35 9.14 -18.38
CA THR A 320 20.62 9.05 -17.64
C THR A 320 21.53 7.98 -18.26
N ALA A 321 20.98 6.83 -18.66
CA ALA A 321 21.77 5.77 -19.28
C ALA A 321 22.25 6.11 -20.69
N SER A 322 21.44 6.85 -21.48
CA SER A 322 21.70 7.14 -22.89
C SER A 322 22.34 8.53 -23.13
N GLY A 323 22.26 9.45 -22.18
CA GLY A 323 22.62 10.86 -22.33
C GLY A 323 21.61 11.70 -23.13
N ASN A 324 20.48 11.13 -23.55
CA ASN A 324 19.43 11.85 -24.29
C ASN A 324 18.25 12.23 -23.38
N HIS A 325 18.13 13.51 -23.02
CA HIS A 325 17.09 14.01 -22.11
C HIS A 325 15.85 14.56 -22.84
N GLU A 326 15.84 14.66 -24.18
CA GLU A 326 14.67 15.16 -24.93
C GLU A 326 13.38 14.41 -24.66
N PRO A 327 13.33 13.05 -24.56
CA PRO A 327 12.10 12.33 -24.26
C PRO A 327 11.52 12.64 -22.85
N VAL A 328 12.37 13.07 -21.91
CA VAL A 328 11.92 13.54 -20.58
C VAL A 328 11.42 14.98 -20.67
N ARG A 329 12.17 15.84 -21.34
CA ARG A 329 11.85 17.26 -21.55
C ARG A 329 10.50 17.45 -22.24
N ASP A 330 10.16 16.57 -23.16
CA ASP A 330 8.90 16.58 -23.91
C ASP A 330 7.67 16.27 -23.04
N LEU A 331 7.85 15.78 -21.81
CA LEU A 331 6.76 15.60 -20.84
C LEU A 331 6.27 16.92 -20.25
N PHE A 332 7.05 17.98 -20.33
CA PHE A 332 6.76 19.25 -19.66
C PHE A 332 6.24 20.30 -20.62
N ALA A 333 5.14 20.94 -20.27
CA ALA A 333 4.67 22.16 -20.95
C ALA A 333 5.67 23.32 -20.68
N ASP A 334 6.15 23.47 -19.44
CA ASP A 334 7.26 24.38 -19.09
C ASP A 334 8.61 23.71 -19.30
N ARG A 335 9.02 23.56 -20.56
CA ARG A 335 10.32 23.02 -20.92
C ARG A 335 11.49 23.81 -20.32
N ALA A 336 11.34 25.13 -20.19
CA ALA A 336 12.37 25.96 -19.58
C ALA A 336 12.50 25.70 -18.07
N GLY A 337 11.40 25.37 -17.38
CA GLY A 337 11.41 24.91 -16.00
C GLY A 337 12.19 23.60 -15.83
N PHE A 338 11.94 22.65 -16.72
CA PHE A 338 12.70 21.40 -16.74
C PHE A 338 14.19 21.63 -17.01
N ASP A 339 14.55 22.50 -17.97
CA ASP A 339 15.95 22.83 -18.28
C ASP A 339 16.67 23.45 -17.07
N ARG A 340 16.01 24.34 -16.33
CA ARG A 340 16.53 24.93 -15.08
C ARG A 340 16.76 23.87 -14.02
N TRP A 341 15.80 22.94 -13.83
CA TRP A 341 15.95 21.86 -12.88
C TRP A 341 17.09 20.90 -13.27
N MET A 342 17.23 20.56 -14.55
CA MET A 342 18.34 19.73 -15.03
C MET A 342 19.70 20.39 -14.79
N LEU A 343 19.78 21.73 -14.90
CA LEU A 343 21.01 22.46 -14.55
C LEU A 343 21.33 22.31 -13.07
N LEU A 344 20.33 22.51 -12.19
CA LEU A 344 20.49 22.29 -10.72
C LEU A 344 20.90 20.85 -10.39
N TYR A 345 20.33 19.87 -11.08
CA TYR A 345 20.70 18.47 -10.92
C TYR A 345 22.17 18.22 -11.33
N SER A 346 22.61 18.78 -12.45
CA SER A 346 23.99 18.68 -12.92
C SER A 346 24.98 19.38 -11.98
N GLU A 347 24.63 20.57 -11.46
CA GLU A 347 25.43 21.31 -10.48
C GLU A 347 25.53 20.55 -9.17
N HIS A 348 24.43 19.91 -8.70
CA HIS A 348 24.41 19.06 -7.51
C HIS A 348 25.38 17.88 -7.66
N LEU A 349 25.39 17.20 -8.81
CA LEU A 349 26.30 16.09 -9.08
C LEU A 349 27.76 16.54 -9.09
N ALA A 350 28.04 17.69 -9.69
CA ALA A 350 29.39 18.28 -9.72
C ALA A 350 29.87 18.67 -8.31
N LEU A 351 28.99 19.29 -7.53
CA LEU A 351 29.28 19.72 -6.15
C LEU A 351 29.58 18.53 -5.23
N THR A 352 28.77 17.49 -5.33
CA THR A 352 28.84 16.32 -4.44
C THR A 352 29.84 15.27 -4.92
N SER A 353 30.34 15.41 -6.14
CA SER A 353 31.20 14.41 -6.82
C SER A 353 30.55 13.01 -6.86
N ILE A 354 29.21 12.94 -6.81
CA ILE A 354 28.44 11.69 -6.91
C ILE A 354 28.39 11.27 -8.37
N ALA A 355 28.80 10.04 -8.65
CA ALA A 355 28.54 9.41 -9.93
C ALA A 355 27.10 8.97 -10.02
N LEU A 356 26.38 9.35 -11.08
CA LEU A 356 25.03 8.86 -11.35
C LEU A 356 25.03 7.36 -11.58
N ASP A 357 24.12 6.66 -10.91
CA ASP A 357 23.90 5.23 -11.10
C ASP A 357 22.59 4.99 -11.86
N ALA A 358 22.69 4.93 -13.19
CA ALA A 358 21.54 4.61 -14.04
C ALA A 358 20.97 3.22 -13.77
N ASN A 359 21.78 2.25 -13.33
CA ASN A 359 21.31 0.92 -12.98
C ASN A 359 20.48 0.96 -11.67
N LEU A 360 20.89 1.76 -10.70
CA LEU A 360 20.10 2.01 -9.49
C LEU A 360 18.75 2.62 -9.87
N MET A 361 18.74 3.63 -10.73
CA MET A 361 17.51 4.26 -11.21
C MET A 361 16.58 3.26 -11.89
N LEU A 362 17.09 2.44 -12.82
CA LEU A 362 16.29 1.44 -13.55
C LEU A 362 15.70 0.36 -12.64
N LYS A 363 16.40 0.00 -11.56
CA LYS A 363 15.93 -0.95 -10.54
C LYS A 363 14.99 -0.33 -9.49
N THR A 364 14.94 1.01 -9.42
CA THR A 364 14.10 1.74 -8.46
C THR A 364 12.83 2.27 -9.13
N ASN A 365 12.91 2.65 -10.41
CA ASN A 365 11.84 3.27 -11.18
C ASN A 365 11.17 2.22 -12.07
N PRO A 366 9.98 1.73 -11.70
CA PRO A 366 9.29 0.68 -12.45
C PRO A 366 8.89 1.18 -13.85
N LEU A 367 8.86 0.26 -14.80
CA LEU A 367 8.25 0.47 -16.11
C LEU A 367 6.74 0.22 -16.05
N PHE A 368 6.32 -0.80 -15.27
CA PHE A 368 4.93 -1.22 -15.15
C PHE A 368 4.40 -0.98 -13.73
N VAL A 369 3.23 -0.38 -13.65
CA VAL A 369 2.40 -0.30 -12.42
C VAL A 369 0.96 -0.62 -12.79
N LEU A 370 0.15 -1.07 -11.82
CA LEU A 370 -1.25 -1.39 -12.06
C LEU A 370 -2.09 -0.11 -12.22
N ARG A 371 -2.11 0.45 -13.43
CA ARG A 371 -2.96 1.60 -13.78
C ARG A 371 -4.44 1.20 -13.80
N ASN A 372 -5.31 2.11 -13.41
CA ASN A 372 -6.75 1.85 -13.33
C ASN A 372 -7.35 1.40 -14.67
N HIS A 373 -6.94 2.01 -15.78
CA HIS A 373 -7.46 1.64 -17.11
C HIS A 373 -7.04 0.22 -17.53
N LEU A 374 -5.83 -0.22 -17.20
CA LEU A 374 -5.36 -1.59 -17.45
C LEU A 374 -6.16 -2.60 -16.63
N ALA A 375 -6.37 -2.31 -15.34
CA ALA A 375 -7.22 -3.14 -14.49
C ALA A 375 -8.64 -3.24 -15.04
N GLU A 376 -9.23 -2.12 -15.49
CA GLU A 376 -10.58 -2.09 -16.06
C GLU A 376 -10.68 -2.89 -17.37
N GLN A 377 -9.68 -2.82 -18.24
CA GLN A 377 -9.62 -3.65 -19.47
C GLN A 377 -9.60 -5.14 -19.13
N ALA A 378 -8.76 -5.55 -18.18
CA ALA A 378 -8.67 -6.93 -17.72
C ALA A 378 -9.99 -7.40 -17.07
N ILE A 379 -10.65 -6.53 -16.29
CA ILE A 379 -11.94 -6.81 -15.66
C ILE A 379 -13.02 -7.03 -16.73
N ARG A 380 -13.13 -6.17 -17.73
CA ARG A 380 -14.12 -6.30 -18.82
C ARG A 380 -13.91 -7.58 -19.62
N ALA A 381 -12.65 -7.93 -19.94
CA ALA A 381 -12.34 -9.18 -20.61
C ALA A 381 -12.71 -10.40 -19.74
N ALA A 382 -12.38 -10.37 -18.45
CA ALA A 382 -12.69 -11.44 -17.50
C ALA A 382 -14.22 -11.63 -17.30
N GLN A 383 -14.99 -10.55 -17.25
CA GLN A 383 -16.45 -10.59 -17.20
C GLN A 383 -17.07 -11.26 -18.45
N ALA A 384 -16.39 -11.15 -19.60
CA ALA A 384 -16.75 -11.87 -20.83
C ALA A 384 -16.18 -13.30 -20.88
N GLY A 385 -15.57 -13.79 -19.81
CA GLY A 385 -14.98 -15.14 -19.71
C GLY A 385 -13.55 -15.25 -20.26
N ASN A 386 -12.91 -14.15 -20.63
CA ASN A 386 -11.54 -14.13 -21.12
C ASN A 386 -10.58 -13.56 -20.04
N PHE A 387 -9.74 -14.40 -19.48
CA PHE A 387 -8.77 -14.04 -18.43
C PHE A 387 -7.36 -13.76 -18.96
N SER A 388 -7.15 -13.73 -20.28
CA SER A 388 -5.81 -13.52 -20.87
C SER A 388 -5.17 -12.21 -20.42
N GLU A 389 -5.96 -11.11 -20.34
CA GLU A 389 -5.48 -9.81 -19.88
C GLU A 389 -5.04 -9.83 -18.39
N VAL A 390 -5.76 -10.57 -17.55
CA VAL A 390 -5.36 -10.75 -16.14
C VAL A 390 -4.01 -11.44 -16.05
N HIS A 391 -3.77 -12.50 -16.85
CA HIS A 391 -2.49 -13.20 -16.88
C HIS A 391 -1.37 -12.36 -17.49
N THR A 392 -1.65 -11.58 -18.54
CA THR A 392 -0.69 -10.64 -19.12
C THR A 392 -0.27 -9.60 -18.09
N LEU A 393 -1.22 -8.94 -17.44
CA LEU A 393 -0.92 -7.95 -16.41
C LEU A 393 -0.16 -8.57 -15.23
N GLN A 394 -0.54 -9.77 -14.79
CA GLN A 394 0.18 -10.47 -13.73
C GLN A 394 1.65 -10.66 -14.11
N ALA A 395 1.93 -11.18 -15.30
CA ALA A 395 3.31 -11.44 -15.74
C ALA A 395 4.16 -10.16 -15.82
N LEU A 396 3.58 -9.04 -16.29
CA LEU A 396 4.26 -7.75 -16.37
C LEU A 396 4.51 -7.15 -14.98
N LEU A 397 3.51 -7.24 -14.09
CA LEU A 397 3.57 -6.67 -12.75
C LEU A 397 4.45 -7.49 -11.78
N GLU A 398 4.68 -8.77 -12.04
CA GLU A 398 5.66 -9.60 -11.32
C GLU A 398 7.12 -9.24 -11.68
N HIS A 399 7.35 -8.56 -12.82
CA HIS A 399 8.65 -8.10 -13.28
C HIS A 399 8.62 -6.61 -13.67
N PRO A 400 8.26 -5.69 -12.74
CA PRO A 400 7.86 -4.33 -13.06
C PRO A 400 9.01 -3.45 -13.55
N PHE A 401 10.26 -3.88 -13.38
CA PHE A 401 11.45 -3.12 -13.78
C PHE A 401 12.05 -3.56 -15.12
N ASP A 402 11.63 -4.73 -15.60
CA ASP A 402 12.19 -5.35 -16.81
C ASP A 402 11.51 -4.81 -18.08
N GLU A 403 12.28 -4.80 -19.18
CA GLU A 403 11.75 -4.53 -20.51
C GLU A 403 11.03 -5.79 -21.02
N HIS A 404 9.82 -5.63 -21.53
CA HIS A 404 9.03 -6.71 -22.12
C HIS A 404 8.69 -6.37 -23.58
N PRO A 405 9.55 -6.76 -24.56
CA PRO A 405 9.32 -6.43 -25.96
C PRO A 405 7.95 -6.91 -26.47
N GLY A 406 7.21 -5.99 -27.10
CA GLY A 406 5.85 -6.23 -27.58
C GLY A 406 4.73 -5.89 -26.58
N PHE A 407 5.10 -5.43 -25.37
CA PHE A 407 4.14 -5.03 -24.33
C PHE A 407 4.27 -3.54 -23.94
N GLU A 408 4.88 -2.73 -24.79
CA GLU A 408 5.14 -1.31 -24.53
C GLU A 408 3.86 -0.51 -24.26
N VAL A 409 2.73 -0.94 -24.84
CA VAL A 409 1.42 -0.31 -24.66
C VAL A 409 0.94 -0.35 -23.20
N TYR A 410 1.40 -1.30 -22.39
CA TYR A 410 1.06 -1.39 -20.97
C TYR A 410 1.86 -0.41 -20.09
N ALA A 411 2.91 0.18 -20.64
CA ALA A 411 3.74 1.21 -20.00
C ALA A 411 3.47 2.63 -20.55
N ASP A 412 2.53 2.76 -21.48
CA ASP A 412 2.21 4.04 -22.14
C ASP A 412 1.22 4.87 -21.32
N PHE A 413 0.95 6.08 -21.80
CA PHE A 413 -0.01 7.00 -21.21
C PHE A 413 -1.42 6.39 -21.14
N PRO A 414 -2.19 6.75 -20.09
CA PRO A 414 -3.59 6.33 -20.02
C PRO A 414 -4.38 6.95 -21.19
N PRO A 415 -5.29 6.20 -21.80
CA PRO A 415 -6.19 6.72 -22.84
C PRO A 415 -7.17 7.74 -22.24
N ASP A 416 -7.71 8.65 -23.08
CA ASP A 416 -8.61 9.73 -22.64
C ASP A 416 -9.81 9.24 -21.81
N TRP A 417 -10.37 8.06 -22.15
CA TRP A 417 -11.50 7.50 -21.40
C TRP A 417 -11.14 7.10 -19.95
N ALA A 418 -9.86 6.90 -19.64
CA ALA A 418 -9.41 6.54 -18.30
C ALA A 418 -9.73 7.62 -17.26
N GLN A 419 -9.80 8.90 -17.68
CA GLN A 419 -10.16 10.03 -16.81
C GLN A 419 -11.59 9.94 -16.27
N GLN A 420 -12.47 9.15 -16.91
CA GLN A 420 -13.86 8.96 -16.50
C GLN A 420 -14.05 7.78 -15.53
N LEU A 421 -12.98 7.05 -15.21
CA LEU A 421 -13.05 5.95 -14.27
C LEU A 421 -13.26 6.46 -12.85
N SER A 422 -14.33 6.01 -12.23
CA SER A 422 -14.65 6.29 -10.82
C SER A 422 -14.59 4.99 -10.03
N ILE A 423 -13.80 4.99 -8.96
CA ILE A 423 -13.59 3.81 -8.13
C ILE A 423 -14.08 4.10 -6.73
N SER A 424 -14.86 3.16 -6.17
CA SER A 424 -15.44 3.24 -4.84
C SER A 424 -15.02 2.10 -3.94
N CYS A 425 -15.31 2.23 -2.65
CA CYS A 425 -15.13 1.13 -1.68
C CYS A 425 -16.04 -0.07 -1.96
N SER A 426 -17.11 0.11 -2.75
CA SER A 426 -18.07 -0.94 -3.14
C SER A 426 -17.69 -1.64 -4.44
N SER A 427 -16.70 -1.11 -5.15
CA SER A 427 -16.24 -1.66 -6.44
C SER A 427 -15.22 -2.77 -6.27
#